data_56b0eb567ab87414ef567fcbb58cbb94
#
_entry.id   56b0eb567ab87414ef567fcbb58cbb94
#
_cell.length_a   1.000
_cell.length_b   1.000
_cell.length_c   1.000
_cell.angle_alpha   90.00
_cell.angle_beta   90.00
_cell.angle_gamma   90.00
#
_symmetry.space_group_name_H-M   'P 1'
#
loop_
_entity.id
_entity.type
_entity.pdbx_description
1 polymer ?
#
loop_
_entity_poly.entity_id
_entity_poly.type
_entity_poly.pdbx_seq_one_letter_code
_entity_poly.pdbx_strand_id
1 'polypeptide(L)'
;MAKKPASFEYNGTLVKVLDGDTIDCYIDLGFDLKIKKRIRYMGIDTWESRTRDLDEKKKGLAAKARNKELLEAGVFKIVSYGTGKFGRVLGEIFVSPDAVGHEIAENVDRSSDGLVSINDILINEGHAYEYDGGKKKAFVAEIATEKAAKKEDLVDKPAEENQEEEWQKNNG
;
A
#
# COMPACT_ATOMS: atom_id res chain seq x y z
N MET A 1 -14.09 -2.59 -0.24
CA MET A 1 -14.77 -1.42 0.37
C MET A 1 -14.96 -0.34 -0.68
N ALA A 2 -16.14 0.20 -0.80
CA ALA A 2 -16.38 1.32 -1.72
C ALA A 2 -15.60 2.57 -1.24
N LYS A 3 -14.83 3.18 -2.13
CA LYS A 3 -14.15 4.43 -1.84
C LYS A 3 -15.20 5.56 -1.70
N LYS A 4 -15.03 6.41 -0.71
CA LYS A 4 -15.84 7.63 -0.61
C LYS A 4 -15.56 8.52 -1.82
N PRO A 5 -16.53 9.29 -2.30
CA PRO A 5 -16.26 10.28 -3.33
C PRO A 5 -15.13 11.21 -2.90
N ALA A 6 -14.18 11.43 -3.79
CA ALA A 6 -13.10 12.36 -3.53
C ALA A 6 -13.64 13.79 -3.46
N SER A 7 -13.24 14.54 -2.44
CA SER A 7 -13.64 15.92 -2.29
C SER A 7 -12.73 16.88 -3.05
N PHE A 8 -11.43 16.59 -3.07
CA PHE A 8 -10.42 17.48 -3.64
C PHE A 8 -9.22 16.73 -4.17
N GLU A 9 -8.59 17.30 -5.19
CA GLU A 9 -7.33 16.82 -5.77
C GLU A 9 -6.27 17.92 -5.66
N TYR A 10 -5.05 17.52 -5.32
CA TYR A 10 -3.92 18.44 -5.15
C TYR A 10 -2.65 17.84 -5.72
N ASN A 11 -1.69 18.71 -6.05
CA ASN A 11 -0.31 18.30 -6.27
C ASN A 11 0.44 18.27 -4.93
N GLY A 12 1.35 17.32 -4.79
CA GLY A 12 2.17 17.17 -3.60
C GLY A 12 3.64 16.93 -3.92
N THR A 13 4.48 17.26 -2.94
CA THR A 13 5.91 16.94 -2.96
C THR A 13 6.30 16.26 -1.66
N LEU A 14 7.12 15.22 -1.77
CA LEU A 14 7.52 14.41 -0.62
C LEU A 14 8.41 15.20 0.34
N VAL A 15 8.10 15.09 1.63
CA VAL A 15 8.99 15.51 2.73
C VAL A 15 9.66 14.29 3.32
N LYS A 16 8.88 13.29 3.71
CA LYS A 16 9.39 12.07 4.36
C LYS A 16 8.41 10.91 4.23
N VAL A 17 8.95 9.74 3.97
CA VAL A 17 8.20 8.48 4.09
C VAL A 17 8.32 7.97 5.53
N LEU A 18 7.20 7.76 6.20
CA LEU A 18 7.16 7.23 7.56
C LEU A 18 7.04 5.70 7.58
N ASP A 19 6.09 5.20 6.81
CA ASP A 19 5.82 3.77 6.65
C ASP A 19 5.40 3.47 5.21
N GLY A 20 5.11 2.22 4.91
CA GLY A 20 4.66 1.83 3.57
C GLY A 20 3.35 2.50 3.14
N ASP A 21 2.56 3.01 4.06
CA ASP A 21 1.24 3.59 3.85
C ASP A 21 1.06 5.01 4.41
N THR A 22 2.13 5.64 4.85
CA THR A 22 2.08 6.96 5.50
C THR A 22 3.26 7.82 5.09
N ILE A 23 2.96 9.05 4.68
CA ILE A 23 3.96 10.04 4.29
C ILE A 23 3.69 11.39 4.92
N ASP A 24 4.73 12.19 5.08
CA ASP A 24 4.65 13.64 5.24
C ASP A 24 4.98 14.30 3.90
N CYS A 25 4.16 15.22 3.47
CA CYS A 25 4.33 15.93 2.21
C CYS A 25 3.88 17.39 2.31
N TYR A 26 4.33 18.19 1.36
CA TYR A 26 3.73 19.48 1.10
C TYR A 26 2.59 19.31 0.10
N ILE A 27 1.45 19.90 0.42
CA ILE A 27 0.27 19.97 -0.46
C ILE A 27 0.22 21.37 -1.05
N ASP A 28 0.21 21.46 -2.37
CA ASP A 28 0.06 22.72 -3.10
C ASP A 28 -1.42 23.12 -3.15
N LEU A 29 -1.75 24.22 -2.52
CA LEU A 29 -3.12 24.78 -2.48
C LEU A 29 -3.38 25.82 -3.58
N GLY A 30 -2.39 26.06 -4.43
CA GLY A 30 -2.43 27.19 -5.36
C GLY A 30 -2.08 28.52 -4.67
N PHE A 31 -2.03 29.59 -5.43
CA PHE A 31 -1.70 30.94 -4.92
C PHE A 31 -0.37 31.02 -4.17
N ASP A 32 0.60 30.20 -4.55
CA ASP A 32 1.90 30.06 -3.86
C ASP A 32 1.81 29.56 -2.41
N LEU A 33 0.67 28.99 -2.03
CA LEU A 33 0.43 28.42 -0.70
C LEU A 33 0.68 26.94 -0.68
N LYS A 34 1.53 26.51 0.24
CA LYS A 34 1.80 25.08 0.51
C LYS A 34 1.63 24.80 1.99
N ILE A 35 0.99 23.69 2.32
CA ILE A 35 0.86 23.23 3.69
C ILE A 35 1.55 21.87 3.85
N LYS A 36 2.16 21.63 4.98
CA LYS A 36 2.71 20.33 5.34
C LYS A 36 1.64 19.50 6.02
N LYS A 37 1.37 18.32 5.48
CA LYS A 37 0.39 17.38 6.05
C LYS A 37 0.93 15.96 6.05
N ARG A 38 0.44 15.20 7.02
CA ARG A 38 0.62 13.74 7.04
C ARG A 38 -0.54 13.08 6.34
N ILE A 39 -0.22 12.21 5.39
CA ILE A 39 -1.22 11.47 4.62
C ILE A 39 -1.11 10.00 4.99
N ARG A 40 -2.24 9.43 5.37
CA ARG A 40 -2.45 7.99 5.53
C ARG A 40 -3.15 7.48 4.27
N TYR A 41 -2.57 6.46 3.64
CA TYR A 41 -3.15 5.91 2.41
C TYR A 41 -4.47 5.22 2.71
N MET A 42 -5.50 5.64 2.00
CA MET A 42 -6.86 5.13 2.20
C MET A 42 -7.01 3.73 1.63
N GLY A 43 -7.72 2.88 2.35
CA GLY A 43 -8.12 1.55 1.88
C GLY A 43 -7.05 0.48 1.99
N ILE A 44 -5.86 0.81 2.48
CA ILE A 44 -4.76 -0.14 2.64
C ILE A 44 -4.12 -0.06 4.02
N ASP A 45 -3.40 -1.10 4.38
CA ASP A 45 -2.49 -1.12 5.52
C ASP A 45 -1.23 -1.90 5.14
N THR A 46 -0.10 -1.56 5.74
CA THR A 46 1.17 -2.24 5.58
C THR A 46 1.65 -2.83 6.90
N TRP A 47 2.62 -3.75 6.83
CA TRP A 47 3.21 -4.32 8.02
C TRP A 47 4.05 -3.29 8.76
N GLU A 48 4.15 -3.43 10.08
CA GLU A 48 4.89 -2.49 10.91
C GLU A 48 6.40 -2.52 10.64
N SER A 49 6.97 -1.37 10.31
CA SER A 49 8.42 -1.23 10.12
C SER A 49 9.18 -1.06 11.45
N ARG A 50 8.47 -0.73 12.53
CA ARG A 50 9.02 -0.46 13.87
C ARG A 50 8.54 -1.47 14.91
N THR A 51 8.51 -2.73 14.57
CA THR A 51 8.14 -3.84 15.45
C THR A 51 9.37 -4.59 15.95
N ARG A 52 9.19 -5.39 17.01
CA ARG A 52 10.22 -6.32 17.51
C ARG A 52 10.23 -7.64 16.74
N ASP A 53 9.15 -7.97 16.07
CA ASP A 53 9.09 -9.11 15.16
C ASP A 53 9.93 -8.83 13.93
N LEU A 54 10.99 -9.62 13.72
CA LEU A 54 11.97 -9.38 12.66
C LEU A 54 11.39 -9.65 11.26
N ASP A 55 10.49 -10.61 11.13
CA ASP A 55 9.87 -10.94 9.85
C ASP A 55 8.85 -9.87 9.45
N GLU A 56 8.03 -9.44 10.38
CA GLU A 56 7.12 -8.31 10.17
C GLU A 56 7.89 -7.04 9.83
N LYS A 57 8.94 -6.74 10.59
CA LYS A 57 9.80 -5.57 10.35
C LYS A 57 10.41 -5.60 8.95
N LYS A 58 10.88 -6.74 8.49
CA LYS A 58 11.42 -6.91 7.13
C LYS A 58 10.38 -6.57 6.06
N LYS A 59 9.15 -7.06 6.22
CA LYS A 59 8.04 -6.74 5.32
C LYS A 59 7.66 -5.26 5.37
N GLY A 60 7.58 -4.68 6.56
CA GLY A 60 7.29 -3.26 6.75
C GLY A 60 8.36 -2.35 6.14
N LEU A 61 9.63 -2.67 6.31
CA LEU A 61 10.75 -1.93 5.70
C LEU A 61 10.76 -2.05 4.18
N ALA A 62 10.41 -3.21 3.64
CA ALA A 62 10.30 -3.40 2.19
C ALA A 62 9.18 -2.53 1.60
N ALA A 63 8.01 -2.50 2.25
CA ALA A 63 6.90 -1.64 1.86
C ALA A 63 7.27 -0.14 1.92
N LYS A 64 7.95 0.26 2.97
CA LYS A 64 8.44 1.64 3.14
C LYS A 64 9.44 2.02 2.06
N ALA A 65 10.40 1.15 1.74
CA ALA A 65 11.37 1.37 0.69
C ALA A 65 10.71 1.50 -0.69
N ARG A 66 9.75 0.64 -0.99
CA ARG A 66 9.01 0.69 -2.26
C ARG A 66 8.16 1.97 -2.38
N ASN A 67 7.48 2.36 -1.32
CA ASN A 67 6.74 3.62 -1.27
C ASN A 67 7.65 4.82 -1.56
N LYS A 68 8.82 4.86 -0.95
CA LYS A 68 9.82 5.91 -1.19
C LYS A 68 10.27 5.94 -2.66
N GLU A 69 10.59 4.80 -3.23
CA GLU A 69 11.00 4.66 -4.62
C GLU A 69 9.94 5.21 -5.60
N LEU A 70 8.67 4.87 -5.37
CA LEU A 70 7.56 5.35 -6.19
C LEU A 70 7.38 6.88 -6.12
N LEU A 71 7.70 7.49 -4.99
CA LEU A 71 7.51 8.93 -4.75
C LEU A 71 8.73 9.78 -5.14
N GLU A 72 9.90 9.20 -5.25
CA GLU A 72 11.14 9.93 -5.60
C GLU A 72 11.15 10.46 -7.05
N ALA A 73 10.23 10.01 -7.88
CA ALA A 73 10.07 10.49 -9.25
C ALA A 73 9.64 11.96 -9.37
N GLY A 74 9.21 12.61 -8.29
CA GLY A 74 8.90 14.04 -8.28
C GLY A 74 7.52 14.39 -7.73
N VAL A 75 6.81 15.29 -8.42
CA VAL A 75 5.48 15.71 -8.02
C VAL A 75 4.48 14.58 -8.23
N PHE A 76 3.62 14.36 -7.26
CA PHE A 76 2.54 13.38 -7.31
C PHE A 76 1.18 14.05 -7.09
N LYS A 77 0.13 13.38 -7.50
CA LYS A 77 -1.25 13.81 -7.25
C LYS A 77 -1.77 13.18 -5.97
N ILE A 78 -2.45 13.98 -5.17
CA ILE A 78 -3.14 13.56 -3.94
C ILE A 78 -4.65 13.69 -4.18
N VAL A 79 -5.37 12.58 -4.02
CA VAL A 79 -6.83 12.59 -3.98
C VAL A 79 -7.24 12.48 -2.52
N SER A 80 -7.84 13.54 -1.98
CA SER A 80 -8.23 13.63 -0.57
C SER A 80 -9.63 13.07 -0.35
N TYR A 81 -9.76 12.21 0.66
CA TYR A 81 -11.03 11.65 1.11
C TYR A 81 -11.45 12.19 2.50
N GLY A 82 -10.79 13.25 2.94
CA GLY A 82 -11.07 13.89 4.23
C GLY A 82 -10.01 13.59 5.29
N THR A 83 -10.33 13.92 6.52
CA THR A 83 -9.43 13.73 7.67
C THR A 83 -9.85 12.51 8.47
N GLY A 84 -8.90 11.64 8.73
CA GLY A 84 -9.07 10.46 9.56
C GLY A 84 -8.71 10.70 11.01
N LYS A 85 -8.55 9.62 11.76
CA LYS A 85 -8.11 9.63 13.15
C LYS A 85 -6.74 10.31 13.28
N PHE A 86 -6.51 10.98 14.40
CA PHE A 86 -5.25 11.69 14.70
C PHE A 86 -4.91 12.85 13.74
N GLY A 87 -5.91 13.42 13.06
CA GLY A 87 -5.72 14.57 12.17
C GLY A 87 -4.95 14.28 10.88
N ARG A 88 -4.75 13.00 10.53
CA ARG A 88 -4.12 12.62 9.27
C ARG A 88 -5.11 12.76 8.11
N VAL A 89 -4.62 13.24 6.98
CA VAL A 89 -5.40 13.23 5.74
C VAL A 89 -5.50 11.79 5.24
N LEU A 90 -6.71 11.35 4.91
CA LEU A 90 -6.92 10.09 4.21
C LEU A 90 -6.84 10.36 2.71
N GLY A 91 -5.93 9.70 2.03
CA GLY A 91 -5.69 9.99 0.63
C GLY A 91 -5.28 8.79 -0.21
N GLU A 92 -5.43 8.96 -1.49
CA GLU A 92 -4.87 8.09 -2.51
C GLU A 92 -3.82 8.88 -3.30
N ILE A 93 -2.68 8.28 -3.52
CA ILE A 93 -1.55 8.93 -4.19
C ILE A 93 -1.40 8.35 -5.59
N PHE A 94 -1.27 9.23 -6.57
CA PHE A 94 -1.08 8.88 -7.97
C PHE A 94 0.27 9.40 -8.47
N VAL A 95 1.01 8.52 -9.14
CA VAL A 95 2.33 8.82 -9.71
C VAL A 95 2.37 8.49 -11.20
N SER A 96 3.41 8.97 -11.88
CA SER A 96 3.65 8.58 -13.27
C SER A 96 3.81 7.06 -13.38
N PRO A 97 3.24 6.42 -14.42
CA PRO A 97 3.45 5.01 -14.69
C PRO A 97 4.93 4.62 -14.76
N ASP A 98 5.78 5.52 -15.25
CA ASP A 98 7.23 5.30 -15.37
C ASP A 98 7.91 5.06 -14.01
N ALA A 99 7.36 5.60 -12.92
CA ALA A 99 7.88 5.38 -11.57
C ALA A 99 7.76 3.94 -11.09
N VAL A 100 6.85 3.16 -11.68
CA VAL A 100 6.57 1.78 -11.26
C VAL A 100 7.67 0.81 -11.69
N GLY A 101 8.23 1.00 -12.89
CA GLY A 101 9.36 0.24 -13.40
C GLY A 101 9.04 -1.15 -13.95
N HIS A 102 7.75 -1.50 -14.03
CA HIS A 102 7.27 -2.76 -14.61
C HIS A 102 5.86 -2.59 -15.18
N GLU A 103 5.35 -3.61 -15.84
CA GLU A 103 3.98 -3.60 -16.37
C GLU A 103 2.96 -3.45 -15.24
N ILE A 104 2.00 -2.55 -15.46
CA ILE A 104 0.98 -2.19 -14.48
C ILE A 104 -0.29 -2.97 -14.76
N ALA A 105 -0.78 -3.70 -13.75
CA ALA A 105 -1.99 -4.50 -13.85
C ALA A 105 -3.23 -3.66 -14.14
N GLU A 106 -4.21 -4.24 -14.81
CA GLU A 106 -5.44 -3.56 -15.21
C GLU A 106 -6.31 -3.10 -14.03
N ASN A 107 -6.19 -3.78 -12.88
CA ASN A 107 -6.93 -3.46 -11.66
C ASN A 107 -6.37 -2.28 -10.86
N VAL A 108 -5.30 -1.65 -11.33
CA VAL A 108 -4.74 -0.45 -10.72
C VAL A 108 -5.54 0.77 -11.18
N ASP A 109 -6.07 1.52 -10.22
CA ASP A 109 -6.80 2.75 -10.50
C ASP A 109 -5.90 3.77 -11.20
N ARG A 110 -6.51 4.45 -12.18
CA ARG A 110 -5.83 5.51 -12.95
C ARG A 110 -6.60 6.82 -12.81
N SER A 111 -5.85 7.89 -12.69
CA SER A 111 -6.43 9.24 -12.78
C SER A 111 -6.79 9.59 -14.23
N SER A 112 -7.57 10.66 -14.41
CA SER A 112 -7.97 11.14 -15.74
C SER A 112 -6.79 11.53 -16.64
N ASP A 113 -5.67 11.90 -16.05
CA ASP A 113 -4.43 12.26 -16.72
C ASP A 113 -3.42 11.08 -16.83
N GLY A 114 -3.87 9.86 -16.55
CA GLY A 114 -3.10 8.64 -16.77
C GLY A 114 -2.11 8.27 -15.67
N LEU A 115 -2.10 8.97 -14.54
CA LEU A 115 -1.32 8.59 -13.37
C LEU A 115 -1.90 7.33 -12.71
N VAL A 116 -1.07 6.57 -12.02
CA VAL A 116 -1.44 5.29 -11.41
C VAL A 116 -1.42 5.34 -9.90
N SER A 117 -2.37 4.64 -9.26
CA SER A 117 -2.53 4.61 -7.81
C SER A 117 -1.41 3.84 -7.13
N ILE A 118 -0.64 4.48 -6.27
CA ILE A 118 0.34 3.81 -5.39
C ILE A 118 -0.36 2.85 -4.44
N ASN A 119 -1.54 3.20 -3.93
CA ASN A 119 -2.29 2.36 -3.01
C ASN A 119 -2.53 0.97 -3.62
N ASP A 120 -2.98 0.92 -4.86
CA ASP A 120 -3.23 -0.34 -5.57
C ASP A 120 -1.94 -1.05 -5.97
N ILE A 121 -0.91 -0.32 -6.38
CA ILE A 121 0.40 -0.90 -6.71
C ILE A 121 1.00 -1.62 -5.50
N LEU A 122 0.97 -1.01 -4.33
CA LEU A 122 1.48 -1.63 -3.11
C LEU A 122 0.73 -2.92 -2.74
N ILE A 123 -0.58 -2.98 -2.96
CA ILE A 123 -1.37 -4.22 -2.80
C ILE A 123 -0.92 -5.26 -3.83
N ASN A 124 -0.86 -4.89 -5.10
CA ASN A 124 -0.51 -5.81 -6.18
C ASN A 124 0.90 -6.38 -6.04
N GLU A 125 1.82 -5.63 -5.51
CA GLU A 125 3.19 -6.08 -5.25
C GLU A 125 3.35 -6.86 -3.92
N GLY A 126 2.28 -7.01 -3.13
CA GLY A 126 2.30 -7.74 -1.86
C GLY A 126 2.88 -6.96 -0.69
N HIS A 127 3.05 -5.64 -0.84
CA HIS A 127 3.54 -4.75 0.23
C HIS A 127 2.44 -4.27 1.17
N ALA A 128 1.20 -4.32 0.74
CA ALA A 128 0.04 -3.87 1.49
C ALA A 128 -1.12 -4.85 1.35
N TYR A 129 -2.10 -4.72 2.21
CA TYR A 129 -3.37 -5.45 2.14
C TYR A 129 -4.53 -4.47 2.29
N GLU A 130 -5.70 -4.87 1.81
CA GLU A 130 -6.92 -4.08 1.94
C GLU A 130 -7.28 -3.89 3.42
N TYR A 131 -7.65 -2.66 3.77
CA TYR A 131 -7.97 -2.27 5.13
C TYR A 131 -9.10 -1.24 5.13
N ASP A 132 -10.14 -1.49 5.93
CA ASP A 132 -11.34 -0.66 6.00
C ASP A 132 -11.37 0.34 7.16
N GLY A 133 -10.29 0.44 7.94
CA GLY A 133 -10.20 1.28 9.13
C GLY A 133 -10.60 0.59 10.44
N GLY A 134 -10.92 -0.69 10.39
CA GLY A 134 -11.24 -1.52 11.55
C GLY A 134 -10.00 -1.97 12.31
N LYS A 135 -10.03 -3.19 12.81
CA LYS A 135 -8.90 -3.79 13.53
C LYS A 135 -7.80 -4.21 12.56
N LYS A 136 -6.56 -3.82 12.85
CA LYS A 136 -5.41 -4.29 12.08
C LYS A 136 -5.26 -5.80 12.14
N LYS A 137 -4.85 -6.40 11.02
CA LYS A 137 -4.48 -7.83 11.00
C LYS A 137 -3.19 -8.04 11.80
N ALA A 138 -3.19 -9.06 12.65
CA ALA A 138 -1.97 -9.53 13.27
C ALA A 138 -1.02 -10.06 12.18
N PHE A 139 0.27 -9.78 12.33
CA PHE A 139 1.27 -10.34 11.43
C PHE A 139 1.36 -11.84 11.63
N VAL A 140 1.18 -12.56 10.54
CA VAL A 140 1.49 -13.99 10.43
C VAL A 140 2.28 -14.16 9.14
N ALA A 141 3.48 -14.72 9.21
CA ALA A 141 4.37 -14.86 8.06
C ALA A 141 3.68 -15.57 6.88
N GLU A 142 2.86 -16.55 7.16
CA GLU A 142 2.05 -17.30 6.18
C GLU A 142 1.07 -16.40 5.43
N ILE A 143 0.36 -15.50 6.12
CA ILE A 143 -0.59 -14.57 5.51
C ILE A 143 0.12 -13.60 4.56
N ALA A 144 1.29 -13.12 4.94
CA ALA A 144 2.09 -12.24 4.10
C ALA A 144 2.56 -12.95 2.83
N THR A 145 2.91 -14.23 2.94
CA THR A 145 3.30 -15.07 1.81
C THR A 145 2.11 -15.39 0.90
N GLU A 146 0.95 -15.66 1.47
CA GLU A 146 -0.29 -15.90 0.71
C GLU A 146 -0.70 -14.73 -0.16
N LYS A 147 -0.56 -13.52 0.35
CA LYS A 147 -0.90 -12.33 -0.43
C LYS A 147 0.04 -12.09 -1.59
N ALA A 148 1.32 -12.39 -1.43
CA ALA A 148 2.28 -12.36 -2.51
C ALA A 148 2.00 -13.48 -3.54
N ALA A 149 1.61 -14.67 -3.08
CA ALA A 149 1.30 -15.83 -3.92
C ALA A 149 -0.04 -15.73 -4.66
N LYS A 150 -1.05 -15.06 -4.12
CA LYS A 150 -2.35 -14.83 -4.81
C LYS A 150 -2.20 -14.09 -6.13
N LYS A 151 -1.06 -13.48 -6.36
CA LYS A 151 -0.72 -12.78 -7.58
C LYS A 151 -0.09 -13.70 -8.64
N GLU A 152 0.47 -14.85 -8.24
CA GLU A 152 1.27 -15.72 -9.07
C GLU A 152 0.60 -17.05 -9.46
N ASP A 153 -0.70 -17.20 -9.22
CA ASP A 153 -1.43 -18.44 -9.47
C ASP A 153 -1.29 -19.51 -8.37
N LEU A 154 -2.34 -19.65 -7.60
CA LEU A 154 -2.44 -20.43 -6.37
C LEU A 154 -2.64 -21.93 -6.54
N VAL A 155 -2.39 -22.46 -7.71
CA VAL A 155 -2.77 -23.84 -8.05
C VAL A 155 -2.02 -24.88 -7.21
N ASP A 156 -0.84 -24.56 -6.74
CA ASP A 156 0.04 -25.53 -6.07
C ASP A 156 -0.17 -25.63 -4.56
N LYS A 157 -0.77 -24.63 -3.93
CA LYS A 157 -0.93 -24.56 -2.49
C LYS A 157 -1.90 -25.60 -1.88
N PRO A 158 -3.05 -25.86 -2.47
CA PRO A 158 -3.94 -26.91 -1.97
C PRO A 158 -3.36 -28.32 -2.06
N ALA A 159 -2.47 -28.54 -3.02
CA ALA A 159 -1.80 -29.82 -3.18
C ALA A 159 -0.72 -30.10 -2.12
N GLU A 160 -0.02 -29.04 -1.70
CA GLU A 160 0.98 -29.18 -0.63
C GLU A 160 0.34 -29.44 0.73
N GLU A 161 -0.76 -28.77 1.06
CA GLU A 161 -1.53 -29.03 2.28
C GLU A 161 -2.08 -30.47 2.31
N ASN A 162 -2.55 -30.97 1.20
CA ASN A 162 -3.04 -32.34 1.09
C ASN A 162 -1.92 -33.37 1.26
N GLN A 163 -0.71 -33.08 0.84
CA GLN A 163 0.43 -33.97 1.01
C GLN A 163 0.88 -34.05 2.47
N GLU A 164 0.87 -32.94 3.18
CA GLU A 164 1.20 -32.91 4.61
C GLU A 164 0.16 -33.66 5.45
N GLU A 165 -1.11 -33.50 5.16
CA GLU A 165 -2.18 -34.23 5.83
C GLU A 165 -2.11 -35.74 5.57
N GLU A 166 -1.84 -36.17 4.36
CA GLU A 166 -1.65 -37.59 4.01
C GLU A 166 -0.43 -38.17 4.72
N TRP A 167 0.67 -37.41 4.79
CA TRP A 167 1.87 -37.83 5.48
C TRP A 167 1.62 -38.03 6.98
N GLN A 168 0.90 -37.14 7.63
CA GLN A 168 0.53 -37.24 9.03
C GLN A 168 -0.41 -38.40 9.31
N LYS A 169 -1.36 -38.71 8.43
CA LYS A 169 -2.26 -39.85 8.55
C LYS A 169 -1.56 -41.18 8.41
N ASN A 170 -0.52 -41.25 7.60
CA ASN A 170 0.24 -42.48 7.35
C ASN A 170 1.32 -42.74 8.40
N ASN A 171 1.79 -41.74 9.12
CA ASN A 171 2.85 -41.84 10.12
C ASN A 171 2.40 -41.53 11.55
N GLY A 172 1.13 -41.28 11.73
CA GLY A 172 0.49 -41.08 13.05
C GLY A 172 -0.16 -42.38 13.57
#